data_5704d8288fade2c2273db8fda822e720
#
_entry.id   5704d8288fade2c2273db8fda822e720
#
_cell.length_a   1.000
_cell.length_b   1.000
_cell.length_c   1.000
_cell.angle_alpha   90.00
_cell.angle_beta   90.00
_cell.angle_gamma   90.00
#
_symmetry.space_group_name_H-M   'P 1'
#
loop_
_entity.id
_entity.type
_entity.pdbx_description
1 polymer ?
#
loop_
_entity_poly.entity_id
_entity_poly.type
_entity_poly.pdbx_seq_one_letter_code
_entity_poly.pdbx_strand_id
1 'polypeptide(L)'
;MWLTNSSLGRKVVMSVTGLFLLLFVTFHVLMNTVALISPDAYNMVCEFLGANWYALVATAILAAGFIVHIIYAFWLTMQNRKARGNDRYAVTTKPASVEWASQNMLVLGIVIVAFMIVHFAQFWAKMQFVEVCHQLGASCGDGSAVLLAADGMHHILSLIHI
;
A
#
# COMPACT_ATOMS: atom_id res chain seq x y z
N MET A 1 16.05 -22.47 3.88
CA MET A 1 16.42 -21.18 3.25
C MET A 1 16.94 -20.23 4.33
N TRP A 2 18.06 -19.56 4.11
CA TRP A 2 18.68 -18.65 5.08
C TRP A 2 17.77 -17.45 5.44
N LEU A 3 17.08 -16.85 4.47
CA LEU A 3 16.20 -15.68 4.65
C LEU A 3 15.02 -15.94 5.61
N THR A 4 14.49 -17.14 5.68
CA THR A 4 13.33 -17.46 6.53
C THR A 4 13.72 -18.00 7.89
N ASN A 5 14.85 -18.72 7.99
CA ASN A 5 15.25 -19.43 9.20
C ASN A 5 16.21 -18.64 10.10
N SER A 6 16.94 -17.66 9.56
CA SER A 6 17.83 -16.83 10.37
C SER A 6 17.13 -15.57 10.90
N SER A 7 17.45 -15.14 12.10
CA SER A 7 16.95 -13.90 12.68
C SER A 7 17.38 -12.66 11.85
N LEU A 8 18.57 -12.71 11.27
CA LEU A 8 19.10 -11.67 10.42
C LEU A 8 18.33 -11.61 9.08
N GLY A 9 18.09 -12.76 8.44
CA GLY A 9 17.35 -12.83 7.17
C GLY A 9 15.96 -12.24 7.29
N ARG A 10 15.25 -12.53 8.38
CA ARG A 10 13.92 -11.95 8.64
C ARG A 10 13.94 -10.43 8.79
N LYS A 11 14.95 -9.88 9.47
CA LYS A 11 15.13 -8.43 9.60
C LYS A 11 15.43 -7.78 8.25
N VAL A 12 16.26 -8.43 7.42
CA VAL A 12 16.55 -7.95 6.06
C VAL A 12 15.28 -7.90 5.21
N VAL A 13 14.46 -8.95 5.20
CA VAL A 13 13.19 -8.96 4.47
C VAL A 13 12.28 -7.81 4.92
N MET A 14 12.14 -7.61 6.24
CA MET A 14 11.32 -6.51 6.78
C MET A 14 11.85 -5.13 6.37
N SER A 15 13.16 -4.93 6.43
CA SER A 15 13.78 -3.65 6.05
C SER A 15 13.65 -3.36 4.57
N VAL A 16 13.90 -4.35 3.71
CA VAL A 16 13.82 -4.19 2.25
C VAL A 16 12.38 -3.93 1.81
N THR A 17 11.42 -4.73 2.30
CA THR A 17 10.00 -4.53 1.97
C THR A 17 9.48 -3.22 2.53
N GLY A 18 9.86 -2.85 3.75
CA GLY A 18 9.49 -1.55 4.34
C GLY A 18 10.04 -0.36 3.58
N LEU A 19 11.31 -0.41 3.18
CA LEU A 19 11.92 0.65 2.36
C LEU A 19 11.25 0.77 0.99
N PHE A 20 10.96 -0.36 0.36
CA PHE A 20 10.23 -0.39 -0.92
C PHE A 20 8.85 0.27 -0.81
N LEU A 21 8.08 -0.06 0.22
CA LEU A 21 6.77 0.54 0.47
C LEU A 21 6.88 2.03 0.79
N LEU A 22 7.89 2.46 1.55
CA LEU A 22 8.14 3.86 1.86
C LEU A 22 8.42 4.68 0.60
N LEU A 23 9.28 4.17 -0.29
CA LEU A 23 9.58 4.81 -1.57
C LEU A 23 8.32 4.93 -2.43
N PHE A 24 7.52 3.87 -2.49
CA PHE A 24 6.24 3.90 -3.20
C PHE A 24 5.30 4.95 -2.64
N VAL A 25 5.07 4.98 -1.31
CA VAL A 25 4.17 5.96 -0.67
C VAL A 25 4.65 7.39 -0.93
N THR A 26 5.96 7.63 -0.85
CA THR A 26 6.53 8.95 -1.14
C THR A 26 6.23 9.37 -2.57
N PHE A 27 6.50 8.50 -3.54
CA PHE A 27 6.18 8.76 -4.95
C PHE A 27 4.67 8.95 -5.15
N HIS A 28 3.84 8.11 -4.54
CA HIS A 28 2.39 8.17 -4.62
C HIS A 28 1.83 9.51 -4.12
N VAL A 29 2.30 9.98 -2.97
CA VAL A 29 1.91 11.29 -2.41
C VAL A 29 2.35 12.43 -3.31
N LEU A 30 3.59 12.39 -3.82
CA LEU A 30 4.09 13.42 -4.74
C LEU A 30 3.24 13.50 -6.01
N MET A 31 2.90 12.36 -6.62
CA MET A 31 2.05 12.32 -7.82
C MET A 31 0.64 12.83 -7.53
N ASN A 32 0.05 12.47 -6.39
CA ASN A 32 -1.27 12.99 -6.00
C ASN A 32 -1.25 14.49 -5.67
N THR A 33 -0.11 15.05 -5.23
CA THR A 33 0.04 16.50 -5.00
C THR A 33 -0.07 17.29 -6.30
N VAL A 34 0.23 16.68 -7.46
CA VAL A 34 0.05 17.31 -8.77
C VAL A 34 -1.40 17.73 -9.00
N ALA A 35 -2.38 16.98 -8.48
CA ALA A 35 -3.81 17.32 -8.58
C ALA A 35 -4.16 18.69 -7.95
N LEU A 36 -3.40 19.11 -6.94
CA LEU A 36 -3.60 20.41 -6.28
C LEU A 36 -3.05 21.59 -7.11
N ILE A 37 -2.12 21.31 -8.02
CA ILE A 37 -1.44 22.31 -8.83
C ILE A 37 -2.14 22.47 -10.18
N SER A 38 -2.41 21.34 -10.86
CA SER A 38 -3.03 21.30 -12.17
C SER A 38 -3.82 19.99 -12.37
N PRO A 39 -5.15 20.09 -12.50
CA PRO A 39 -5.99 18.93 -12.82
C PRO A 39 -5.59 18.23 -14.12
N ASP A 40 -5.25 18.99 -15.15
CA ASP A 40 -4.88 18.46 -16.47
C ASP A 40 -3.56 17.67 -16.40
N ALA A 41 -2.56 18.22 -15.67
CA ALA A 41 -1.31 17.49 -15.44
C ALA A 41 -1.52 16.20 -14.63
N TYR A 42 -2.43 16.21 -13.64
CA TYR A 42 -2.78 15.02 -12.89
C TYR A 42 -3.44 13.94 -13.78
N ASN A 43 -4.39 14.34 -14.64
CA ASN A 43 -5.03 13.43 -15.57
C ASN A 43 -4.02 12.78 -16.52
N MET A 44 -3.05 13.56 -17.03
CA MET A 44 -1.95 13.06 -17.88
C MET A 44 -1.10 12.02 -17.13
N VAL A 45 -0.79 12.25 -15.84
CA VAL A 45 -0.06 11.28 -14.99
C VAL A 45 -0.89 10.01 -14.79
N CYS A 46 -2.19 10.13 -14.55
CA CYS A 46 -3.09 8.98 -14.36
C CYS A 46 -3.20 8.15 -15.65
N GLU A 47 -3.32 8.79 -16.80
CA GLU A 47 -3.35 8.11 -18.10
C GLU A 47 -2.04 7.37 -18.38
N PHE A 48 -0.90 8.04 -18.15
CA PHE A 48 0.41 7.42 -18.33
C PHE A 48 0.63 6.22 -17.40
N LEU A 49 0.21 6.30 -16.13
CA LEU A 49 0.40 5.24 -15.14
C LEU A 49 -0.69 4.17 -15.18
N GLY A 50 -1.91 4.49 -15.63
CA GLY A 50 -3.06 3.58 -15.56
C GLY A 50 -3.23 2.68 -16.78
N ALA A 51 -2.98 3.18 -17.98
CA ALA A 51 -3.37 2.53 -19.24
C ALA A 51 -2.34 1.52 -19.79
N ASN A 52 -1.27 1.24 -19.09
CA ASN A 52 -0.14 0.50 -19.66
C ASN A 52 0.12 -0.84 -18.94
N TRP A 53 0.58 -1.84 -19.69
CA TRP A 53 0.92 -3.17 -19.16
C TRP A 53 1.97 -3.14 -18.03
N TYR A 54 2.92 -2.21 -18.06
CA TYR A 54 3.92 -2.05 -17.00
C TYR A 54 3.30 -1.60 -15.67
N ALA A 55 2.19 -0.86 -15.70
CA ALA A 55 1.45 -0.49 -14.51
C ALA A 55 0.84 -1.72 -13.82
N LEU A 56 0.35 -2.70 -14.59
CA LEU A 56 -0.13 -3.98 -14.06
C LEU A 56 0.98 -4.76 -13.38
N VAL A 57 2.15 -4.86 -14.02
CA VAL A 57 3.32 -5.53 -13.43
C VAL A 57 3.79 -4.81 -12.16
N ALA A 58 3.88 -3.49 -12.19
CA ALA A 58 4.25 -2.69 -11.02
C ALA A 58 3.25 -2.87 -9.87
N THR A 59 1.95 -2.88 -10.17
CA THR A 59 0.88 -3.13 -9.18
C THR A 59 0.98 -4.53 -8.58
N ALA A 60 1.27 -5.55 -9.38
CA ALA A 60 1.46 -6.92 -8.89
C ALA A 60 2.69 -7.04 -7.96
N ILE A 61 3.80 -6.41 -8.33
CA ILE A 61 5.02 -6.36 -7.50
C ILE A 61 4.74 -5.62 -6.18
N LEU A 62 4.04 -4.50 -6.25
CA LEU A 62 3.66 -3.72 -5.07
C LEU A 62 2.75 -4.52 -4.14
N ALA A 63 1.73 -5.18 -4.68
CA ALA A 63 0.83 -6.03 -3.91
C ALA A 63 1.58 -7.20 -3.24
N ALA A 64 2.48 -7.86 -3.96
CA ALA A 64 3.32 -8.91 -3.41
C ALA A 64 4.21 -8.39 -2.27
N GLY A 65 4.88 -7.25 -2.46
CA GLY A 65 5.71 -6.61 -1.43
C GLY A 65 4.91 -6.24 -0.19
N PHE A 66 3.71 -5.69 -0.36
CA PHE A 66 2.79 -5.34 0.72
C PHE A 66 2.32 -6.57 1.51
N ILE A 67 1.90 -7.64 0.84
CA ILE A 67 1.47 -8.89 1.47
C ILE A 67 2.63 -9.53 2.26
N VAL A 68 3.81 -9.62 1.66
CA VAL A 68 5.01 -10.16 2.32
C VAL A 68 5.34 -9.33 3.57
N HIS A 69 5.31 -8.00 3.46
CA HIS A 69 5.59 -7.11 4.59
C HIS A 69 4.60 -7.33 5.74
N ILE A 70 3.30 -7.41 5.47
CA ILE A 70 2.27 -7.65 6.49
C ILE A 70 2.46 -9.02 7.16
N ILE A 71 2.64 -10.09 6.36
CA ILE A 71 2.81 -11.45 6.90
C ILE A 71 4.02 -11.50 7.83
N TYR A 72 5.17 -10.95 7.41
CA TYR A 72 6.37 -10.92 8.24
C TYR A 72 6.19 -10.04 9.49
N ALA A 73 5.51 -8.90 9.39
CA ALA A 73 5.23 -8.03 10.53
C ALA A 73 4.43 -8.75 11.61
N PHE A 74 3.34 -9.42 11.22
CA PHE A 74 2.53 -10.22 12.16
C PHE A 74 3.32 -11.40 12.71
N TRP A 75 4.01 -12.16 11.87
CA TRP A 75 4.79 -13.32 12.30
C TRP A 75 5.87 -12.93 13.30
N LEU A 76 6.66 -11.91 13.02
CA LEU A 76 7.70 -11.43 13.94
C LEU A 76 7.09 -10.88 15.23
N THR A 77 5.96 -10.19 15.17
CA THR A 77 5.26 -9.71 16.36
C THR A 77 4.80 -10.87 17.25
N MET A 78 4.22 -11.92 16.65
CA MET A 78 3.80 -13.12 17.38
C MET A 78 4.99 -13.85 18.01
N GLN A 79 6.10 -14.00 17.28
CA GLN A 79 7.32 -14.60 17.82
C GLN A 79 7.89 -13.80 18.99
N ASN A 80 7.96 -12.47 18.86
CA ASN A 80 8.45 -11.60 19.92
C ASN A 80 7.56 -11.66 21.17
N ARG A 81 6.24 -11.73 20.98
CA ARG A 81 5.28 -11.89 22.10
C ARG A 81 5.45 -13.22 22.78
N LYS A 82 5.58 -14.32 22.01
CA LYS A 82 5.81 -15.66 22.55
C LYS A 82 7.14 -15.78 23.29
N ALA A 83 8.22 -15.20 22.74
CA ALA A 83 9.53 -15.19 23.37
C ALA A 83 9.57 -14.39 24.68
N ARG A 84 8.74 -13.35 24.80
CA ARG A 84 8.62 -12.52 26.01
C ARG A 84 7.88 -13.24 27.15
N GLY A 85 6.98 -14.17 26.84
CA GLY A 85 6.13 -14.87 27.82
C GLY A 85 5.15 -13.94 28.54
N ASN A 86 4.65 -14.41 29.70
CA ASN A 86 3.72 -13.66 30.55
C ASN A 86 4.43 -12.72 31.54
N ASP A 87 5.73 -12.85 31.68
CA ASP A 87 6.50 -12.03 32.60
C ASP A 87 6.65 -10.59 32.06
N ARG A 88 6.15 -9.64 32.82
CA ARG A 88 6.40 -8.22 32.55
C ARG A 88 7.78 -7.87 33.06
N TYR A 89 8.50 -7.03 32.32
CA TYR A 89 9.75 -6.50 32.79
C TYR A 89 9.54 -5.78 34.14
N ALA A 90 10.39 -6.10 35.11
CA ALA A 90 10.38 -5.43 36.43
C ALA A 90 10.66 -3.92 36.29
N VAL A 91 11.39 -3.53 35.24
CA VAL A 91 11.66 -2.13 34.90
C VAL A 91 10.93 -1.76 33.62
N THR A 92 9.91 -0.94 33.72
CA THR A 92 9.07 -0.48 32.60
C THR A 92 9.50 0.91 32.07
N THR A 93 10.63 1.45 32.53
CA THR A 93 11.18 2.71 32.04
C THR A 93 11.47 2.61 30.56
N LYS A 94 10.71 3.36 29.76
CA LYS A 94 10.95 3.48 28.33
C LYS A 94 12.23 4.32 28.14
N PRO A 95 13.20 3.84 27.32
CA PRO A 95 14.35 4.67 27.00
C PRO A 95 13.91 5.99 26.38
N ALA A 96 14.43 7.11 26.85
CA ALA A 96 14.09 8.44 26.31
C ALA A 96 14.48 8.61 24.83
N SER A 97 15.38 7.74 24.34
CA SER A 97 15.85 7.73 22.95
C SER A 97 14.92 7.00 21.97
N VAL A 98 13.84 6.35 22.43
CA VAL A 98 12.95 5.59 21.56
C VAL A 98 11.72 6.43 21.20
N GLU A 99 11.59 6.76 19.93
CA GLU A 99 10.46 7.50 19.38
C GLU A 99 9.11 6.82 19.65
N TRP A 100 8.08 7.62 19.91
CA TRP A 100 6.72 7.15 20.20
C TRP A 100 6.17 6.24 19.08
N ALA A 101 6.42 6.60 17.82
CA ALA A 101 5.99 5.81 16.66
C ALA A 101 6.61 4.41 16.66
N SER A 102 7.89 4.29 17.01
CA SER A 102 8.60 3.00 17.13
C SER A 102 8.01 2.13 18.24
N GLN A 103 7.56 2.73 19.35
CA GLN A 103 6.93 2.00 20.46
C GLN A 103 5.53 1.48 20.10
N ASN A 104 4.83 2.15 19.18
CA ASN A 104 3.44 1.87 18.79
C ASN A 104 3.31 1.32 17.36
N MET A 105 4.40 0.79 16.77
CA MET A 105 4.42 0.34 15.36
C MET A 105 3.28 -0.65 15.03
N LEU A 106 2.92 -1.55 15.93
CA LEU A 106 1.85 -2.53 15.67
C LEU A 106 0.50 -1.83 15.52
N VAL A 107 0.18 -0.91 16.43
CA VAL A 107 -1.09 -0.17 16.40
C VAL A 107 -1.16 0.71 15.15
N LEU A 108 -0.10 1.44 14.86
CA LEU A 108 0.00 2.26 13.65
C LEU A 108 -0.10 1.41 12.38
N GLY A 109 0.54 0.23 12.36
CA GLY A 109 0.44 -0.71 11.25
C GLY A 109 -1.00 -1.21 11.03
N ILE A 110 -1.74 -1.52 12.09
CA ILE A 110 -3.16 -1.93 11.99
C ILE A 110 -4.01 -0.78 11.43
N VAL A 111 -3.79 0.45 11.87
CA VAL A 111 -4.49 1.63 11.35
C VAL A 111 -4.21 1.82 9.86
N ILE A 112 -2.95 1.67 9.43
CA ILE A 112 -2.58 1.75 8.01
C ILE A 112 -3.26 0.64 7.20
N VAL A 113 -3.29 -0.60 7.69
CA VAL A 113 -3.97 -1.72 6.99
C VAL A 113 -5.46 -1.45 6.87
N ALA A 114 -6.12 -0.95 7.92
CA ALA A 114 -7.54 -0.60 7.88
C ALA A 114 -7.81 0.51 6.84
N PHE A 115 -6.99 1.57 6.83
CA PHE A 115 -7.05 2.60 5.81
C PHE A 115 -6.85 2.02 4.40
N MET A 116 -5.87 1.14 4.21
CA MET A 116 -5.59 0.52 2.91
C MET A 116 -6.76 -0.30 2.37
N ILE A 117 -7.50 -1.00 3.23
CA ILE A 117 -8.70 -1.75 2.81
C ILE A 117 -9.72 -0.79 2.20
N VAL A 118 -10.01 0.33 2.86
CA VAL A 118 -10.93 1.35 2.35
C VAL A 118 -10.38 2.00 1.07
N HIS A 119 -9.10 2.33 1.05
CA HIS A 119 -8.42 2.92 -0.09
C HIS A 119 -8.48 2.01 -1.33
N PHE A 120 -8.21 0.71 -1.18
CA PHE A 120 -8.32 -0.25 -2.27
C PHE A 120 -9.76 -0.38 -2.78
N ALA A 121 -10.74 -0.42 -1.88
CA ALA A 121 -12.15 -0.54 -2.27
C ALA A 121 -12.64 0.71 -3.03
N GLN A 122 -12.20 1.90 -2.62
CA GLN A 122 -12.69 3.14 -3.20
C GLN A 122 -11.92 3.56 -4.46
N PHE A 123 -10.63 3.32 -4.53
CA PHE A 123 -9.80 3.78 -5.63
C PHE A 123 -9.37 2.64 -6.56
N TRP A 124 -8.64 1.66 -6.04
CA TRP A 124 -8.10 0.60 -6.89
C TRP A 124 -9.21 -0.24 -7.53
N ALA A 125 -10.23 -0.66 -6.77
CA ALA A 125 -11.32 -1.48 -7.30
C ALA A 125 -12.17 -0.72 -8.33
N LYS A 126 -12.33 0.59 -8.18
CA LYS A 126 -13.12 1.39 -9.11
C LYS A 126 -12.36 1.84 -10.36
N MET A 127 -11.05 1.96 -10.27
CA MET A 127 -10.21 2.46 -11.36
C MET A 127 -9.40 1.34 -12.01
N GLN A 128 -8.42 0.82 -11.30
CA GLN A 128 -7.45 -0.11 -11.86
C GLN A 128 -8.04 -1.50 -12.12
N PHE A 129 -8.93 -1.99 -11.25
CA PHE A 129 -9.54 -3.31 -11.46
C PHE A 129 -10.44 -3.34 -12.69
N VAL A 130 -11.18 -2.26 -12.94
CA VAL A 130 -12.03 -2.13 -14.14
C VAL A 130 -11.18 -2.07 -15.41
N GLU A 131 -10.07 -1.33 -15.38
CA GLU A 131 -9.13 -1.27 -16.50
C GLU A 131 -8.51 -2.65 -16.79
N VAL A 132 -8.09 -3.37 -15.75
CA VAL A 132 -7.57 -4.74 -15.87
C VAL A 132 -8.60 -5.68 -16.52
N CYS A 133 -9.86 -5.59 -16.07
CA CYS A 133 -10.93 -6.40 -16.64
C CYS A 133 -11.16 -6.11 -18.12
N HIS A 134 -11.15 -4.83 -18.48
CA HIS A 134 -11.30 -4.41 -19.87
C HIS A 134 -10.16 -4.94 -20.75
N GLN A 135 -8.91 -4.86 -20.28
CA GLN A 135 -7.74 -5.39 -20.99
C GLN A 135 -7.77 -6.92 -21.15
N LEU A 136 -8.41 -7.62 -20.19
CA LEU A 136 -8.59 -9.08 -20.25
C LEU A 136 -9.83 -9.51 -21.04
N GLY A 137 -10.60 -8.57 -21.61
CA GLY A 137 -11.83 -8.85 -22.34
C GLY A 137 -12.97 -9.36 -21.46
N ALA A 138 -12.90 -9.15 -20.14
CA ALA A 138 -13.91 -9.57 -19.18
C ALA A 138 -14.89 -8.41 -18.90
N SER A 139 -16.18 -8.72 -18.82
CA SER A 139 -17.20 -7.75 -18.39
C SER A 139 -17.17 -7.66 -16.86
N CYS A 140 -16.63 -6.59 -16.32
CA CYS A 140 -16.58 -6.34 -14.88
C CYS A 140 -17.53 -5.22 -14.50
N GLY A 141 -18.69 -5.58 -14.00
CA GLY A 141 -19.63 -4.67 -13.34
C GLY A 141 -20.37 -3.66 -14.24
N ASP A 142 -21.27 -2.93 -13.65
CA ASP A 142 -21.98 -1.86 -14.30
C ASP A 142 -21.00 -0.76 -14.75
N GLY A 143 -21.10 -0.38 -15.98
CA GLY A 143 -20.18 0.48 -16.70
C GLY A 143 -19.98 1.90 -16.18
N SER A 144 -20.26 2.20 -14.91
CA SER A 144 -20.03 3.54 -14.36
C SER A 144 -18.55 3.96 -14.39
N ALA A 145 -17.63 3.01 -14.22
CA ALA A 145 -16.21 3.27 -14.35
C ALA A 145 -15.70 3.20 -15.80
N VAL A 146 -16.36 2.39 -16.67
CA VAL A 146 -16.03 2.30 -18.11
C VAL A 146 -16.47 3.56 -18.85
N LEU A 147 -17.55 4.19 -18.44
CA LEU A 147 -17.98 5.49 -18.98
C LEU A 147 -16.93 6.58 -18.71
N LEU A 148 -16.13 6.44 -17.65
CA LEU A 148 -15.05 7.36 -17.32
C LEU A 148 -13.87 7.29 -18.30
N ALA A 149 -13.58 6.10 -18.83
CA ALA A 149 -12.53 5.90 -19.83
C ALA A 149 -12.95 6.32 -21.25
N ALA A 150 -14.26 6.23 -21.56
CA ALA A 150 -14.80 6.56 -22.89
C ALA A 150 -15.05 8.05 -23.09
N ASP A 151 -15.27 8.82 -22.04
CA ASP A 151 -15.71 10.23 -22.11
C ASP A 151 -14.61 11.25 -21.75
N GLY A 152 -13.37 10.81 -21.68
CA GLY A 152 -12.18 11.67 -21.52
C GLY A 152 -12.07 12.35 -20.16
N MET A 153 -10.90 12.46 -19.77
CA MET A 153 -10.13 13.26 -18.79
C MET A 153 -10.85 14.04 -17.67
N HIS A 154 -12.10 14.46 -17.83
CA HIS A 154 -12.81 15.27 -16.82
C HIS A 154 -13.36 14.50 -15.63
N HIS A 155 -13.48 13.18 -15.72
CA HIS A 155 -14.18 12.37 -14.73
C HIS A 155 -13.30 11.75 -13.65
N ILE A 156 -11.98 11.65 -13.83
CA ILE A 156 -11.08 11.07 -12.81
C ILE A 156 -11.11 11.91 -11.53
N LEU A 157 -11.16 13.23 -11.64
CA LEU A 157 -11.26 14.13 -10.50
C LEU A 157 -12.65 14.12 -9.82
N SER A 158 -13.72 13.80 -10.55
CA SER A 158 -15.06 13.72 -9.95
C SER A 158 -15.20 12.51 -9.01
N LEU A 159 -14.40 11.48 -9.20
CA LEU A 159 -14.33 10.32 -8.30
C LEU A 159 -13.59 10.61 -6.99
N ILE A 160 -12.76 11.65 -6.98
CA ILE A 160 -12.00 12.09 -5.79
C ILE A 160 -12.86 12.98 -4.88
N HIS A 161 -13.91 13.59 -5.43
CA HIS A 161 -14.80 14.54 -4.75
C HIS A 161 -16.09 13.94 -4.16
N ILE A 162 -16.20 12.58 -4.11
CA ILE A 162 -17.34 11.93 -3.42
C ILE A 162 -16.94 11.52 -2.01
#